data_e27fe6fda63d926a8e653253384b3e60
#
_entry.id   e27fe6fda63d926a8e653253384b3e60
#
_cell.length_a   1.000
_cell.length_b   1.000
_cell.length_c   1.000
_cell.angle_alpha   90.00
_cell.angle_beta   90.00
_cell.angle_gamma   90.00
#
_symmetry.space_group_name_H-M   'P 1'
#
loop_
_entity.id
_entity.type
_entity.pdbx_description
1 polymer ?
#
loop_
_entity_poly.entity_id
_entity_poly.type
_entity_poly.pdbx_seq_one_letter_code
_entity_poly.pdbx_strand_id
1 'polypeptide(L)'
;HYTAEFYQVHSRKLTQSCRVVFLTDVHLREYGQDNCELVQDIRSLAPDLILLGGDLVTYGEGSNYDNMLSLCSQLNEIAPVCGVLGNHEDELYFLDGDQALVEKFTAAGVTILRNQEARYTVRDNVISILGVEGSPEDFYNYGASTFMDSVEPQTDYDLRICLAHVPTYFPEHLENYSFELGLAGHTHGGIVRLPKIGPLYSAEEGFLPDYAGGSYGLANNATLIVSRGLGDSSRVPRINNVPELSVIDID
;
A
#
# COMPACT_ATOMS: atom_id res chain seq x y z
N HIS A 1 -8.26 10.45 -14.12
CA HIS A 1 -7.83 9.33 -14.98
C HIS A 1 -6.62 8.65 -14.36
N TYR A 2 -6.63 7.33 -14.30
CA TYR A 2 -5.56 6.44 -13.86
C TYR A 2 -5.45 5.26 -14.82
N THR A 3 -4.43 4.43 -14.64
CA THR A 3 -4.27 3.14 -15.34
C THR A 3 -4.25 2.00 -14.34
N ALA A 4 -4.88 0.87 -14.68
CA ALA A 4 -4.65 -0.39 -13.99
C ALA A 4 -3.33 -1.00 -14.50
N GLU A 5 -2.37 -1.20 -13.61
CA GLU A 5 -1.10 -1.87 -13.89
C GLU A 5 -1.14 -3.29 -13.31
N PHE A 6 -0.84 -4.26 -14.16
CA PHE A 6 -0.92 -5.67 -13.80
C PHE A 6 0.47 -6.24 -13.51
N TYR A 7 0.61 -6.85 -12.35
CA TYR A 7 1.81 -7.51 -11.88
C TYR A 7 1.53 -9.01 -11.70
N GLN A 8 2.51 -9.83 -12.05
CA GLN A 8 2.47 -11.28 -11.82
C GLN A 8 3.50 -11.65 -10.76
N VAL A 9 3.07 -12.36 -9.72
CA VAL A 9 3.95 -12.86 -8.65
C VAL A 9 3.75 -14.37 -8.51
N HIS A 10 4.84 -15.12 -8.45
CA HIS A 10 4.77 -16.57 -8.31
C HIS A 10 5.09 -16.97 -6.87
N SER A 11 4.21 -17.76 -6.27
CA SER A 11 4.42 -18.38 -4.96
C SER A 11 4.38 -19.91 -5.10
N ARG A 12 5.40 -20.56 -4.55
CA ARG A 12 5.49 -22.04 -4.61
C ARG A 12 4.57 -22.78 -3.64
N LYS A 13 3.92 -22.03 -2.73
CA LYS A 13 3.09 -22.61 -1.67
C LYS A 13 1.59 -22.51 -1.97
N LEU A 14 1.19 -21.56 -2.84
CA LEU A 14 -0.22 -21.41 -3.18
C LEU A 14 -0.77 -22.61 -3.92
N THR A 15 -1.95 -23.06 -3.54
CA THR A 15 -2.69 -24.14 -4.19
C THR A 15 -3.64 -23.63 -5.28
N GLN A 16 -4.09 -22.39 -5.15
CA GLN A 16 -4.95 -21.69 -6.08
C GLN A 16 -4.49 -20.24 -6.19
N SER A 17 -4.54 -19.70 -7.39
CA SER A 17 -4.21 -18.29 -7.65
C SER A 17 -5.15 -17.35 -6.91
N CYS A 18 -4.64 -16.19 -6.50
CA CYS A 18 -5.45 -15.12 -5.92
C CYS A 18 -5.11 -13.77 -6.57
N ARG A 19 -6.07 -12.86 -6.54
CA ARG A 19 -5.91 -11.48 -7.03
C ARG A 19 -5.98 -10.50 -5.87
N VAL A 20 -4.96 -9.68 -5.76
CA VAL A 20 -4.90 -8.56 -4.84
C VAL A 20 -5.01 -7.26 -5.62
N VAL A 21 -5.86 -6.34 -5.17
CA VAL A 21 -5.87 -4.96 -5.65
C VAL A 21 -5.23 -4.08 -4.58
N PHE A 22 -4.26 -3.27 -4.97
CA PHE A 22 -3.51 -2.41 -4.06
C PHE A 22 -3.73 -0.93 -4.42
N LEU A 23 -4.21 -0.18 -3.43
CA LEU A 23 -4.43 1.28 -3.49
C LEU A 23 -3.52 1.97 -2.48
N THR A 24 -2.89 3.06 -2.89
CA THR A 24 -2.07 3.90 -2.03
C THR A 24 -2.07 5.33 -2.54
N ASP A 25 -1.69 6.29 -1.70
CA ASP A 25 -1.51 7.68 -2.08
C ASP A 25 -2.72 8.26 -2.83
N VAL A 26 -3.90 8.10 -2.25
CA VAL A 26 -5.16 8.59 -2.85
C VAL A 26 -5.31 10.09 -2.64
N HIS A 27 -4.83 10.61 -1.50
CA HIS A 27 -4.79 12.03 -1.18
C HIS A 27 -6.12 12.75 -1.41
N LEU A 28 -7.20 12.20 -0.84
CA LEU A 28 -8.57 12.71 -0.95
C LEU A 28 -9.11 12.79 -2.39
N ARG A 29 -8.36 12.30 -3.38
CA ARG A 29 -8.79 12.36 -4.77
C ARG A 29 -10.01 11.49 -5.01
N GLU A 30 -10.95 12.02 -5.72
CA GLU A 30 -12.21 11.37 -6.07
C GLU A 30 -12.25 11.00 -7.56
N TYR A 31 -12.72 9.78 -7.86
CA TYR A 31 -12.85 9.25 -9.20
C TYR A 31 -14.33 8.96 -9.52
N GLY A 32 -14.95 9.87 -10.25
CA GLY A 32 -16.40 9.92 -10.36
C GLY A 32 -17.05 10.45 -9.07
N GLN A 33 -18.34 10.67 -9.08
CA GLN A 33 -19.05 11.10 -7.88
C GLN A 33 -19.01 9.98 -6.82
N ASP A 34 -18.53 10.30 -5.61
CA ASP A 34 -18.37 9.34 -4.50
C ASP A 34 -17.56 8.10 -4.91
N ASN A 35 -16.50 8.32 -5.68
CA ASN A 35 -15.58 7.29 -6.18
C ASN A 35 -16.22 6.18 -7.03
N CYS A 36 -17.43 6.39 -7.58
CA CYS A 36 -18.18 5.34 -8.27
C CYS A 36 -17.42 4.71 -9.45
N GLU A 37 -16.58 5.48 -10.17
CA GLU A 37 -15.78 4.95 -11.29
C GLU A 37 -14.69 4.00 -10.76
N LEU A 38 -13.95 4.40 -9.73
CA LEU A 38 -12.90 3.56 -9.12
C LEU A 38 -13.48 2.29 -8.51
N VAL A 39 -14.57 2.40 -7.77
CA VAL A 39 -15.25 1.26 -7.13
C VAL A 39 -15.77 0.28 -8.18
N GLN A 40 -16.35 0.77 -9.29
CA GLN A 40 -16.83 -0.07 -10.38
C GLN A 40 -15.68 -0.81 -11.07
N ASP A 41 -14.57 -0.12 -11.33
CA ASP A 41 -13.39 -0.73 -11.94
C ASP A 41 -12.82 -1.82 -11.03
N ILE A 42 -12.64 -1.54 -9.72
CA ILE A 42 -12.17 -2.53 -8.75
C ILE A 42 -13.12 -3.72 -8.66
N ARG A 43 -14.44 -3.49 -8.62
CA ARG A 43 -15.43 -4.57 -8.62
C ARG A 43 -15.32 -5.46 -9.87
N SER A 44 -15.06 -4.86 -11.04
CA SER A 44 -14.90 -5.60 -12.30
C SER A 44 -13.65 -6.48 -12.33
N LEU A 45 -12.61 -6.11 -11.57
CA LEU A 45 -11.38 -6.89 -11.40
C LEU A 45 -11.59 -8.14 -10.53
N ALA A 46 -12.69 -8.20 -9.76
CA ALA A 46 -13.03 -9.32 -8.87
C ALA A 46 -11.87 -9.72 -7.94
N PRO A 47 -11.33 -8.79 -7.13
CA PRO A 47 -10.24 -9.09 -6.23
C PRO A 47 -10.67 -10.06 -5.12
N ASP A 48 -9.75 -10.89 -4.67
CA ASP A 48 -9.93 -11.72 -3.48
C ASP A 48 -9.59 -10.96 -2.19
N LEU A 49 -8.76 -9.90 -2.32
CA LEU A 49 -8.30 -9.05 -1.22
C LEU A 49 -7.98 -7.65 -1.74
N ILE A 50 -8.27 -6.64 -0.94
CA ILE A 50 -7.92 -5.24 -1.24
C ILE A 50 -6.96 -4.75 -0.16
N LEU A 51 -5.80 -4.22 -0.58
CA LEU A 51 -4.78 -3.72 0.32
C LEU A 51 -4.61 -2.21 0.15
N LEU A 52 -4.46 -1.51 1.28
CA LEU A 52 -4.25 -0.07 1.34
C LEU A 52 -2.83 0.23 1.82
N GLY A 53 -2.10 1.03 1.07
CA GLY A 53 -0.70 1.35 1.32
C GLY A 53 -0.47 2.66 2.09
N GLY A 54 -1.53 3.30 2.59
CA GLY A 54 -1.43 4.59 3.28
C GLY A 54 -1.62 5.80 2.35
N ASP A 55 -1.57 6.99 2.93
CA ASP A 55 -1.79 8.28 2.29
C ASP A 55 -3.11 8.35 1.51
N LEU A 56 -4.19 7.86 2.14
CA LEU A 56 -5.55 8.05 1.64
C LEU A 56 -6.00 9.49 1.83
N VAL A 57 -5.53 10.14 2.88
CA VAL A 57 -5.81 11.54 3.23
C VAL A 57 -4.61 12.43 2.91
N THR A 58 -4.79 13.76 3.05
CA THR A 58 -3.71 14.74 2.91
C THR A 58 -3.68 15.62 4.15
N TYR A 59 -2.54 15.62 4.85
CA TYR A 59 -2.30 16.53 5.97
C TYR A 59 -2.33 18.00 5.50
N GLY A 60 -2.95 18.86 6.31
CA GLY A 60 -3.05 20.29 6.01
C GLY A 60 -4.20 20.71 5.08
N GLU A 61 -4.95 19.78 4.51
CA GLU A 61 -6.17 20.07 3.74
C GLU A 61 -7.46 20.00 4.56
N GLY A 62 -7.33 19.97 5.89
CA GLY A 62 -8.42 19.87 6.84
C GLY A 62 -8.72 18.45 7.26
N SER A 63 -9.59 18.30 8.26
CA SER A 63 -9.95 17.00 8.87
C SER A 63 -11.17 16.33 8.23
N ASN A 64 -11.62 16.79 7.06
CA ASN A 64 -12.73 16.17 6.37
C ASN A 64 -12.23 15.17 5.33
N TYR A 65 -12.30 13.90 5.67
CA TYR A 65 -11.95 12.77 4.81
C TYR A 65 -13.11 11.77 4.67
N ASP A 66 -14.36 12.26 4.79
CA ASP A 66 -15.58 11.42 4.69
C ASP A 66 -15.67 10.69 3.35
N ASN A 67 -15.16 11.30 2.26
CA ASN A 67 -15.09 10.65 0.95
C ASN A 67 -14.17 9.41 0.94
N MET A 68 -13.10 9.40 1.75
CA MET A 68 -12.22 8.23 1.88
C MET A 68 -12.84 7.15 2.77
N LEU A 69 -13.56 7.54 3.81
CA LEU A 69 -14.34 6.59 4.61
C LEU A 69 -15.45 5.95 3.78
N SER A 70 -16.13 6.73 2.94
CA SER A 70 -17.12 6.22 1.97
C SER A 70 -16.46 5.24 0.98
N LEU A 71 -15.31 5.60 0.40
CA LEU A 71 -14.54 4.71 -0.47
C LEU A 71 -14.23 3.39 0.23
N CYS A 72 -13.66 3.43 1.43
CA CYS A 72 -13.31 2.23 2.20
C CYS A 72 -14.53 1.33 2.45
N SER A 73 -15.67 1.92 2.82
CA SER A 73 -16.92 1.17 3.03
C SER A 73 -17.38 0.47 1.76
N GLN A 74 -17.33 1.15 0.61
CA GLN A 74 -17.69 0.58 -0.70
C GLN A 74 -16.72 -0.53 -1.12
N LEU A 75 -15.41 -0.38 -0.86
CA LEU A 75 -14.41 -1.41 -1.13
C LEU A 75 -14.63 -2.66 -0.27
N ASN A 76 -15.00 -2.49 1.00
CA ASN A 76 -15.30 -3.60 1.90
C ASN A 76 -16.54 -4.42 1.49
N GLU A 77 -17.42 -3.86 0.66
CA GLU A 77 -18.51 -4.61 0.01
C GLU A 77 -18.04 -5.53 -1.14
N ILE A 78 -16.82 -5.32 -1.64
CA ILE A 78 -16.27 -6.09 -2.76
C ILE A 78 -15.42 -7.25 -2.25
N ALA A 79 -14.47 -6.97 -1.36
CA ALA A 79 -13.55 -7.95 -0.78
C ALA A 79 -13.06 -7.45 0.60
N PRO A 80 -12.46 -8.31 1.46
CA PRO A 80 -11.83 -7.84 2.68
C PRO A 80 -10.80 -6.75 2.42
N VAL A 81 -10.81 -5.69 3.24
CA VAL A 81 -9.90 -4.55 3.13
C VAL A 81 -8.95 -4.52 4.32
N CYS A 82 -7.67 -4.46 4.04
CA CYS A 82 -6.60 -4.38 5.05
C CYS A 82 -5.55 -3.37 4.61
N GLY A 83 -4.89 -2.68 5.53
CA GLY A 83 -3.88 -1.71 5.14
C GLY A 83 -3.07 -1.13 6.27
N VAL A 84 -2.10 -0.31 5.88
CA VAL A 84 -1.23 0.48 6.76
C VAL A 84 -1.56 1.97 6.61
N LEU A 85 -1.08 2.77 7.56
CA LEU A 85 -1.13 4.22 7.48
C LEU A 85 0.10 4.74 6.71
N GLY A 86 -0.06 5.89 6.07
CA GLY A 86 1.05 6.65 5.51
C GLY A 86 1.44 7.82 6.41
N ASN A 87 2.42 8.61 5.99
CA ASN A 87 2.89 9.73 6.78
C ASN A 87 1.82 10.83 6.94
N HIS A 88 0.92 11.01 6.00
CA HIS A 88 -0.17 11.98 6.13
C HIS A 88 -1.21 11.58 7.17
N GLU A 89 -1.53 10.31 7.31
CA GLU A 89 -2.36 9.81 8.41
C GLU A 89 -1.64 9.94 9.76
N ASP A 90 -0.35 9.64 9.82
CA ASP A 90 0.45 9.79 11.04
C ASP A 90 0.54 11.25 11.48
N GLU A 91 0.72 12.20 10.55
CA GLU A 91 0.70 13.63 10.85
C GLU A 91 -0.66 14.08 11.40
N LEU A 92 -1.77 13.64 10.83
CA LEU A 92 -3.11 13.93 11.37
C LEU A 92 -3.30 13.34 12.77
N TYR A 93 -2.85 12.11 12.98
CA TYR A 93 -2.98 11.44 14.27
C TYR A 93 -2.14 12.10 15.37
N PHE A 94 -0.87 12.38 15.09
CA PHE A 94 0.08 12.88 16.11
C PHE A 94 0.11 14.40 16.23
N LEU A 95 0.02 15.15 15.12
CA LEU A 95 0.17 16.61 15.13
C LEU A 95 -1.18 17.32 15.30
N ASP A 96 -2.20 16.89 14.60
CA ASP A 96 -3.54 17.47 14.71
C ASP A 96 -4.37 16.82 15.83
N GLY A 97 -3.89 15.70 16.39
CA GLY A 97 -4.53 15.00 17.51
C GLY A 97 -5.82 14.26 17.11
N ASP A 98 -5.99 13.90 15.83
CA ASP A 98 -7.16 13.09 15.41
C ASP A 98 -7.00 11.62 15.85
N GLN A 99 -7.10 11.41 17.17
CA GLN A 99 -7.00 10.08 17.79
C GLN A 99 -8.08 9.09 17.29
N ALA A 100 -9.16 9.60 16.71
CA ALA A 100 -10.26 8.79 16.20
C ALA A 100 -10.04 8.32 14.74
N LEU A 101 -8.97 8.76 14.07
CA LEU A 101 -8.72 8.43 12.66
C LEU A 101 -8.75 6.92 12.42
N VAL A 102 -7.99 6.15 13.19
CA VAL A 102 -7.93 4.68 13.08
C VAL A 102 -9.28 4.05 13.33
N GLU A 103 -10.02 4.53 14.35
CA GLU A 103 -11.36 4.05 14.66
C GLU A 103 -12.36 4.32 13.55
N LYS A 104 -12.26 5.49 12.88
CA LYS A 104 -13.13 5.84 11.75
C LYS A 104 -12.88 4.92 10.55
N PHE A 105 -11.61 4.67 10.17
CA PHE A 105 -11.28 3.73 9.10
C PHE A 105 -11.70 2.30 9.45
N THR A 106 -11.52 1.88 10.71
CA THR A 106 -11.99 0.57 11.19
C THR A 106 -13.50 0.46 11.10
N ALA A 107 -14.23 1.49 11.47
CA ALA A 107 -15.71 1.54 11.35
C ALA A 107 -16.17 1.50 9.87
N ALA A 108 -15.34 2.00 8.94
CA ALA A 108 -15.57 1.89 7.50
C ALA A 108 -15.20 0.50 6.92
N GLY A 109 -14.80 -0.46 7.77
CA GLY A 109 -14.53 -1.85 7.39
C GLY A 109 -13.07 -2.16 7.06
N VAL A 110 -12.13 -1.26 7.34
CA VAL A 110 -10.70 -1.49 7.08
C VAL A 110 -10.03 -2.12 8.29
N THR A 111 -9.29 -3.20 8.09
CA THR A 111 -8.35 -3.72 9.10
C THR A 111 -7.05 -2.93 9.01
N ILE A 112 -6.86 -1.94 9.89
CA ILE A 112 -5.62 -1.13 9.95
C ILE A 112 -4.57 -1.88 10.75
N LEU A 113 -3.39 -2.07 10.14
CA LEU A 113 -2.26 -2.76 10.75
C LEU A 113 -1.20 -1.73 11.19
N ARG A 114 -0.90 -1.73 12.47
CA ARG A 114 0.13 -0.89 13.12
C ARG A 114 1.11 -1.80 13.84
N ASN A 115 2.14 -2.25 13.13
CA ASN A 115 3.04 -3.32 13.58
C ASN A 115 2.25 -4.56 14.01
N GLN A 116 1.38 -5.04 13.12
CA GLN A 116 0.46 -6.14 13.37
C GLN A 116 0.36 -7.06 12.15
N GLU A 117 -0.05 -8.30 12.40
CA GLU A 117 -0.39 -9.29 11.38
C GLU A 117 -1.91 -9.46 11.29
N ALA A 118 -2.42 -9.55 10.07
CA ALA A 118 -3.76 -10.08 9.78
C ALA A 118 -3.64 -11.32 8.92
N ARG A 119 -4.57 -12.27 9.10
CA ARG A 119 -4.63 -13.51 8.33
C ARG A 119 -5.98 -13.66 7.65
N TYR A 120 -5.93 -13.98 6.36
CA TYR A 120 -7.11 -14.23 5.54
C TYR A 120 -7.04 -15.60 4.90
N THR A 121 -8.17 -16.29 4.86
CA THR A 121 -8.29 -17.51 4.06
C THR A 121 -8.91 -17.14 2.72
N VAL A 122 -8.14 -17.31 1.65
CA VAL A 122 -8.54 -17.01 0.29
C VAL A 122 -8.40 -18.27 -0.54
N ARG A 123 -9.52 -18.81 -1.04
CA ARG A 123 -9.51 -20.04 -1.88
C ARG A 123 -8.66 -21.17 -1.29
N ASP A 124 -8.87 -21.46 0.00
CA ASP A 124 -8.15 -22.48 0.78
C ASP A 124 -6.67 -22.17 1.10
N ASN A 125 -6.14 -21.03 0.67
CA ASN A 125 -4.80 -20.57 1.06
C ASN A 125 -4.87 -19.64 2.28
N VAL A 126 -3.92 -19.78 3.19
CA VAL A 126 -3.72 -18.86 4.32
C VAL A 126 -2.78 -17.76 3.90
N ILE A 127 -3.30 -16.53 3.81
CA ILE A 127 -2.52 -15.34 3.48
C ILE A 127 -2.24 -14.55 4.75
N SER A 128 -0.96 -14.44 5.10
CA SER A 128 -0.44 -13.61 6.19
C SER A 128 -0.10 -12.23 5.64
N ILE A 129 -0.65 -11.17 6.25
CA ILE A 129 -0.37 -9.78 5.89
C ILE A 129 0.27 -9.09 7.07
N LEU A 130 1.51 -8.68 6.89
CA LEU A 130 2.27 -7.90 7.87
C LEU A 130 2.14 -6.43 7.53
N GLY A 131 1.70 -5.61 8.47
CA GLY A 131 1.68 -4.15 8.34
C GLY A 131 2.75 -3.54 9.22
N VAL A 132 3.71 -2.84 8.62
CA VAL A 132 4.80 -2.14 9.29
C VAL A 132 4.50 -0.65 9.31
N GLU A 133 4.55 -0.06 10.49
CA GLU A 133 4.23 1.34 10.76
C GLU A 133 5.49 2.23 10.80
N GLY A 134 5.30 3.50 10.47
CA GLY A 134 6.30 4.55 10.60
C GLY A 134 7.28 4.64 9.43
N SER A 135 8.40 5.30 9.67
CA SER A 135 9.49 5.48 8.71
C SER A 135 10.63 4.48 8.94
N PRO A 136 11.52 4.26 7.95
CA PRO A 136 12.69 3.39 8.14
C PRO A 136 13.56 3.77 9.34
N GLU A 137 13.73 5.07 9.61
CA GLU A 137 14.51 5.58 10.74
C GLU A 137 13.92 5.18 12.09
N ASP A 138 12.61 4.92 12.12
CA ASP A 138 11.87 4.57 13.32
C ASP A 138 11.80 3.07 13.60
N PHE A 139 12.35 2.24 12.71
CA PHE A 139 12.24 0.77 12.76
C PHE A 139 12.54 0.17 14.14
N TYR A 140 13.60 0.65 14.79
CA TYR A 140 14.01 0.18 16.12
C TYR A 140 13.33 0.91 17.27
N ASN A 141 12.75 2.08 17.04
CA ASN A 141 12.24 2.96 18.09
C ASN A 141 10.76 2.72 18.41
N TYR A 142 9.95 2.35 17.42
CA TYR A 142 8.48 2.26 17.55
C TYR A 142 7.92 0.83 17.47
N GLY A 143 8.78 -0.17 17.68
CA GLY A 143 8.33 -1.55 17.84
C GLY A 143 8.23 -2.36 16.56
N ALA A 144 8.52 -1.78 15.39
CA ALA A 144 8.49 -2.51 14.11
C ALA A 144 9.47 -3.69 14.10
N SER A 145 10.70 -3.50 14.57
CA SER A 145 11.69 -4.58 14.70
C SER A 145 11.21 -5.70 15.63
N THR A 146 10.67 -5.35 16.80
CA THR A 146 10.13 -6.33 17.75
C THR A 146 8.97 -7.11 17.15
N PHE A 147 8.10 -6.45 16.41
CA PHE A 147 7.01 -7.10 15.70
C PHE A 147 7.54 -8.06 14.64
N MET A 148 8.44 -7.62 13.77
CA MET A 148 9.01 -8.44 12.71
C MET A 148 9.76 -9.66 13.27
N ASP A 149 10.53 -9.50 14.34
CA ASP A 149 11.19 -10.60 15.05
C ASP A 149 10.19 -11.61 15.62
N SER A 150 9.02 -11.15 16.06
CA SER A 150 7.98 -12.02 16.63
C SER A 150 7.25 -12.87 15.59
N VAL A 151 7.12 -12.39 14.36
CA VAL A 151 6.42 -13.08 13.26
C VAL A 151 7.35 -13.92 12.39
N GLU A 152 8.67 -13.66 12.41
CA GLU A 152 9.65 -14.38 11.59
C GLU A 152 9.66 -15.90 11.81
N PRO A 153 9.54 -16.43 13.04
CA PRO A 153 9.52 -17.89 13.24
C PRO A 153 8.24 -18.59 12.75
N GLN A 154 7.19 -17.84 12.40
CA GLN A 154 5.90 -18.41 12.00
C GLN A 154 5.97 -18.89 10.54
N THR A 155 5.50 -20.09 10.28
CA THR A 155 5.52 -20.71 8.94
C THR A 155 4.17 -21.29 8.50
N ASP A 156 3.12 -21.07 9.29
CA ASP A 156 1.77 -21.58 9.07
C ASP A 156 0.94 -20.68 8.14
N TYR A 157 1.52 -20.34 6.99
CA TYR A 157 0.90 -19.55 5.91
C TYR A 157 1.34 -20.10 4.54
N ASP A 158 0.53 -19.82 3.52
CA ASP A 158 0.82 -20.17 2.12
C ASP A 158 1.41 -18.99 1.34
N LEU A 159 1.10 -17.77 1.76
CA LEU A 159 1.66 -16.54 1.23
C LEU A 159 1.82 -15.52 2.35
N ARG A 160 2.95 -14.83 2.39
CA ARG A 160 3.13 -13.68 3.29
C ARG A 160 3.39 -12.41 2.47
N ILE A 161 2.56 -11.39 2.72
CA ILE A 161 2.66 -10.07 2.12
C ILE A 161 3.10 -9.09 3.21
N CYS A 162 4.10 -8.27 2.94
CA CYS A 162 4.54 -7.22 3.83
C CYS A 162 4.15 -5.85 3.27
N LEU A 163 3.40 -5.07 4.05
CA LEU A 163 3.00 -3.71 3.73
C LEU A 163 3.84 -2.72 4.52
N ALA A 164 4.47 -1.77 3.85
CA ALA A 164 5.05 -0.58 4.45
C ALA A 164 4.81 0.59 3.49
N HIS A 165 4.44 1.77 4.02
CA HIS A 165 4.14 2.92 3.15
C HIS A 165 5.36 3.35 2.35
N VAL A 166 6.51 3.51 3.02
CA VAL A 166 7.78 4.00 2.44
C VAL A 166 8.59 2.84 1.84
N PRO A 167 8.94 2.87 0.56
CA PRO A 167 9.59 1.73 -0.12
C PRO A 167 11.02 1.45 0.34
N THR A 168 11.77 2.46 0.80
CA THR A 168 13.15 2.27 1.31
C THR A 168 13.20 1.42 2.57
N TYR A 169 12.09 1.24 3.26
CA TYR A 169 11.94 0.31 4.38
C TYR A 169 12.40 -1.12 4.03
N PHE A 170 12.12 -1.53 2.79
CA PHE A 170 12.41 -2.89 2.34
C PHE A 170 13.90 -3.18 2.24
N PRO A 171 14.72 -2.44 1.46
CA PRO A 171 16.16 -2.69 1.38
C PRO A 171 16.92 -2.33 2.66
N GLU A 172 16.40 -1.42 3.48
CA GLU A 172 17.10 -1.01 4.71
C GLU A 172 16.89 -1.99 5.86
N HIS A 173 15.69 -2.57 5.99
CA HIS A 173 15.33 -3.38 7.15
C HIS A 173 14.57 -4.66 6.81
N LEU A 174 13.55 -4.61 5.95
CA LEU A 174 12.58 -5.68 5.81
C LEU A 174 13.09 -6.88 5.00
N GLU A 175 14.04 -6.70 4.09
CA GLU A 175 14.62 -7.81 3.33
C GLU A 175 15.40 -8.84 4.18
N ASN A 176 15.58 -8.56 5.48
CA ASN A 176 16.14 -9.53 6.42
C ASN A 176 15.09 -10.51 6.97
N TYR A 177 13.83 -10.34 6.63
CA TYR A 177 12.71 -11.15 7.10
C TYR A 177 12.06 -11.93 5.96
N SER A 178 11.30 -12.98 6.33
CA SER A 178 10.68 -13.90 5.37
C SER A 178 9.30 -13.41 4.94
N PHE A 179 9.15 -13.04 3.68
CA PHE A 179 7.89 -12.79 2.96
C PHE A 179 8.12 -13.00 1.46
N GLU A 180 7.05 -13.15 0.69
CA GLU A 180 7.11 -13.36 -0.77
C GLU A 180 6.84 -12.08 -1.56
N LEU A 181 6.03 -11.16 -1.01
CA LEU A 181 5.61 -9.92 -1.67
C LEU A 181 5.69 -8.74 -0.70
N GLY A 182 6.42 -7.69 -1.10
CA GLY A 182 6.40 -6.37 -0.47
C GLY A 182 5.54 -5.40 -1.29
N LEU A 183 4.76 -4.55 -0.62
CA LEU A 183 3.97 -3.49 -1.27
C LEU A 183 4.22 -2.15 -0.59
N ALA A 184 4.48 -1.13 -1.39
CA ALA A 184 4.72 0.24 -0.94
C ALA A 184 4.16 1.29 -1.90
N GLY A 185 4.04 2.53 -1.41
CA GLY A 185 3.62 3.71 -2.16
C GLY A 185 4.60 4.87 -2.01
N HIS A 186 4.09 6.02 -1.53
CA HIS A 186 4.82 7.19 -1.03
C HIS A 186 5.56 8.02 -2.10
N THR A 187 6.28 7.41 -3.01
CA THR A 187 7.13 8.09 -4.00
C THR A 187 6.36 8.68 -5.19
N HIS A 188 5.06 8.41 -5.29
CA HIS A 188 4.16 8.87 -6.37
C HIS A 188 4.69 8.59 -7.79
N GLY A 189 5.55 7.61 -7.95
CA GLY A 189 6.18 7.31 -9.24
C GLY A 189 7.27 8.30 -9.65
N GLY A 190 7.68 9.20 -8.75
CA GLY A 190 8.46 10.39 -9.04
C GLY A 190 7.61 11.48 -9.71
N ILE A 191 8.08 12.72 -9.69
CA ILE A 191 7.34 13.85 -10.28
C ILE A 191 7.38 13.81 -11.81
N VAL A 192 8.57 13.52 -12.36
CA VAL A 192 8.82 13.48 -13.80
C VAL A 192 9.30 12.10 -14.21
N ARG A 193 8.62 11.51 -15.18
CA ARG A 193 9.05 10.24 -15.80
C ARG A 193 9.39 10.46 -17.27
N LEU A 194 10.50 9.88 -17.71
CA LEU A 194 10.89 9.88 -19.11
C LEU A 194 10.54 8.53 -19.73
N PRO A 195 9.93 8.53 -20.95
CA PRO A 195 9.66 7.30 -21.66
C PRO A 195 10.96 6.45 -21.81
N LYS A 196 10.89 5.17 -21.47
CA LYS A 196 11.99 4.18 -21.53
C LYS A 196 13.13 4.36 -20.51
N ILE A 197 13.22 5.49 -19.82
CA ILE A 197 14.25 5.76 -18.79
C ILE A 197 13.67 5.52 -17.40
N GLY A 198 12.40 5.89 -17.19
CA GLY A 198 11.74 5.79 -15.88
C GLY A 198 11.71 7.13 -15.15
N PRO A 199 11.65 7.12 -13.81
CA PRO A 199 11.60 8.32 -12.99
C PRO A 199 12.90 9.10 -13.11
N LEU A 200 12.78 10.41 -13.34
CA LEU A 200 13.93 11.31 -13.42
C LEU A 200 14.18 12.05 -12.11
N TYR A 201 13.12 12.37 -11.40
CA TYR A 201 13.19 13.14 -10.17
C TYR A 201 12.03 12.82 -9.24
N SER A 202 12.32 12.58 -7.96
CA SER A 202 11.34 12.57 -6.88
C SER A 202 11.63 13.70 -5.89
N ALA A 203 10.62 14.10 -5.11
CA ALA A 203 10.79 15.15 -4.11
C ALA A 203 11.70 14.71 -2.96
N GLU A 204 11.74 13.42 -2.63
CA GLU A 204 12.47 12.84 -1.50
C GLU A 204 13.86 12.35 -1.87
N GLU A 205 13.96 11.52 -2.90
CA GLU A 205 15.24 10.92 -3.31
C GLU A 205 16.03 11.77 -4.30
N GLY A 206 15.42 12.86 -4.83
CA GLY A 206 16.09 13.72 -5.81
C GLY A 206 16.12 13.13 -7.22
N PHE A 207 17.30 13.19 -7.88
CA PHE A 207 17.48 12.70 -9.24
C PHE A 207 17.70 11.19 -9.29
N LEU A 208 16.99 10.52 -10.23
CA LEU A 208 17.08 9.07 -10.50
C LEU A 208 16.75 8.25 -9.24
N PRO A 209 15.55 8.41 -8.67
CA PRO A 209 15.15 7.67 -7.48
C PRO A 209 15.12 6.16 -7.74
N ASP A 210 15.57 5.37 -6.77
CA ASP A 210 15.72 3.92 -6.91
C ASP A 210 14.36 3.19 -6.87
N TYR A 211 13.41 3.65 -6.03
CA TYR A 211 12.14 2.96 -5.77
C TYR A 211 10.92 3.83 -6.10
N ALA A 212 10.83 4.36 -7.30
CA ALA A 212 9.75 5.28 -7.67
C ALA A 212 8.61 4.67 -8.49
N GLY A 213 8.46 3.37 -8.49
CA GLY A 213 7.31 2.69 -9.12
C GLY A 213 7.72 1.56 -10.05
N GLY A 214 6.99 0.45 -9.93
CA GLY A 214 7.25 -0.79 -10.65
C GLY A 214 7.60 -1.95 -9.72
N SER A 215 8.24 -2.98 -10.27
CA SER A 215 8.59 -4.22 -9.55
C SER A 215 10.10 -4.35 -9.38
N TYR A 216 10.55 -4.71 -8.18
CA TYR A 216 11.96 -4.84 -7.78
C TYR A 216 12.18 -6.19 -7.09
N GLY A 217 13.34 -6.81 -7.29
CA GLY A 217 13.76 -7.98 -6.53
C GLY A 217 14.50 -7.58 -5.26
N LEU A 218 14.19 -8.20 -4.13
CA LEU A 218 14.86 -8.00 -2.85
C LEU A 218 15.87 -9.11 -2.56
N ALA A 219 16.79 -8.89 -1.62
CA ALA A 219 17.84 -9.85 -1.27
C ALA A 219 17.30 -11.16 -0.68
N ASN A 220 16.12 -11.14 -0.02
CA ASN A 220 15.42 -12.32 0.48
C ASN A 220 14.66 -13.12 -0.62
N ASN A 221 14.82 -12.76 -1.89
CA ASN A 221 14.10 -13.26 -3.06
C ASN A 221 12.61 -12.87 -3.12
N ALA A 222 12.15 -11.97 -2.28
CA ALA A 222 10.82 -11.40 -2.41
C ALA A 222 10.74 -10.43 -3.59
N THR A 223 9.52 -10.21 -4.06
CA THR A 223 9.21 -9.15 -5.03
C THR A 223 8.67 -7.95 -4.27
N LEU A 224 9.26 -6.77 -4.46
CA LEU A 224 8.70 -5.50 -4.01
C LEU A 224 7.97 -4.84 -5.18
N ILE A 225 6.72 -4.47 -4.98
CA ILE A 225 5.96 -3.63 -5.91
C ILE A 225 5.76 -2.26 -5.25
N VAL A 226 6.22 -1.23 -5.95
CA VAL A 226 6.01 0.17 -5.55
C VAL A 226 4.99 0.79 -6.49
N SER A 227 3.86 1.18 -5.96
CA SER A 227 2.80 1.82 -6.73
C SER A 227 3.10 3.30 -6.96
N ARG A 228 2.66 3.83 -8.09
CA ARG A 228 2.70 5.27 -8.35
C ARG A 228 1.58 6.05 -7.64
N GLY A 229 0.69 5.34 -6.96
CA GLY A 229 -0.42 5.94 -6.26
C GLY A 229 -1.51 6.54 -7.15
N LEU A 230 -2.67 6.76 -6.57
CA LEU A 230 -3.85 7.26 -7.27
C LEU A 230 -3.98 8.79 -7.22
N GLY A 231 -3.57 9.42 -6.14
CA GLY A 231 -3.63 10.87 -5.93
C GLY A 231 -2.32 11.59 -6.12
N ASP A 232 -2.27 12.82 -5.62
CA ASP A 232 -1.09 13.66 -5.64
C ASP A 232 -1.17 14.65 -4.46
N SER A 233 -0.16 14.65 -3.60
CA SER A 233 -0.03 15.60 -2.49
C SER A 233 0.73 16.87 -2.88
N SER A 234 1.42 16.83 -4.03
CA SER A 234 2.28 17.93 -4.45
C SER A 234 1.54 18.97 -5.29
N ARG A 235 1.98 20.23 -5.18
CA ARG A 235 1.53 21.31 -6.08
C ARG A 235 2.16 21.22 -7.48
N VAL A 236 3.11 20.32 -7.67
CA VAL A 236 3.78 20.12 -8.96
C VAL A 236 3.07 18.99 -9.69
N PRO A 237 2.53 19.25 -10.89
CA PRO A 237 1.80 18.23 -11.63
C PRO A 237 2.73 17.09 -12.07
N ARG A 238 2.19 15.87 -12.06
CA ARG A 238 2.87 14.70 -12.61
C ARG A 238 3.11 14.89 -14.13
N ILE A 239 4.35 14.66 -14.58
CA ILE A 239 4.72 14.76 -16.01
C ILE A 239 5.05 13.35 -16.52
N ASN A 240 4.27 12.87 -17.51
CA ASN A 240 4.34 11.50 -18.05
C ASN A 240 4.24 10.41 -16.95
N ASN A 241 3.57 10.69 -15.88
CA ASN A 241 3.45 9.87 -14.70
C ASN A 241 1.97 9.69 -14.36
N VAL A 242 1.32 8.76 -15.04
CA VAL A 242 -0.12 8.50 -14.87
C VAL A 242 -0.34 7.80 -13.53
N PRO A 243 -1.33 8.23 -12.72
CA PRO A 243 -1.74 7.52 -11.51
C PRO A 243 -2.03 6.04 -11.76
N GLU A 244 -1.83 5.23 -10.75
CA GLU A 244 -1.85 3.78 -10.86
C GLU A 244 -2.79 3.12 -9.86
N LEU A 245 -3.61 2.20 -10.37
CA LEU A 245 -4.26 1.16 -9.58
C LEU A 245 -3.49 -0.14 -9.80
N SER A 246 -2.81 -0.64 -8.77
CA SER A 246 -2.00 -1.84 -8.92
C SER A 246 -2.86 -3.10 -8.76
N VAL A 247 -2.76 -4.02 -9.71
CA VAL A 247 -3.47 -5.31 -9.73
C VAL A 247 -2.43 -6.42 -9.71
N ILE A 248 -2.43 -7.24 -8.68
CA ILE A 248 -1.40 -8.27 -8.47
C ILE A 248 -2.07 -9.64 -8.57
N ASP A 249 -1.74 -10.38 -9.60
CA ASP A 249 -2.10 -11.78 -9.77
C ASP A 249 -0.99 -12.66 -9.18
N ILE A 250 -1.35 -13.52 -8.23
CA ILE A 250 -0.42 -14.38 -7.50
C ILE A 250 -0.80 -15.85 -7.77
N ASP A 251 0.13 -16.65 -8.29
CA ASP A 251 -0.04 -18.06 -8.67
C ASP A 251 1.11 -18.97 -8.22
#